data_687fff6fd72c1eea0c9459534cb71f44
#
_entry.id   687fff6fd72c1eea0c9459534cb71f44
#
_cell.length_a   1.000
_cell.length_b   1.000
_cell.length_c   1.000
_cell.angle_alpha   90.00
_cell.angle_beta   90.00
_cell.angle_gamma   90.00
#
_symmetry.space_group_name_H-M   'P 1'
#
loop_
_entity.id
_entity.type
_entity.pdbx_description
1 polymer ?
#
loop_
_entity_poly.entity_id
_entity_poly.type
_entity_poly.pdbx_seq_one_letter_code
_entity_poly.pdbx_strand_id
1 'polypeptide(L)'
;MPTLMNGAKMLLECLARENVDCFFGYPGGVTLPFYDAIYDHHIRHVLVRHEENACFAAEGYARATGKVGVCCATSGPGATNLVTGLVDAMMDSIPVVALTGQVTSKLIGSDAFQEADTFGITRSCTKHNYLVKKLDDLPQVVHEAFYIAASGRPGPVLVDIPKDVFQAQGHYTPVTSIHLPGYKVFTEGHTGQMRRAAQLMCEAERPFIYAGGGIIAANAAAELRELAELIDAPVVTTLMGLGSMPANHPNFVSMPGMHGSYAANMGMTHCDVLIALGVRFDDRVTGRLAAFAPHAKVIHVDIDPAEIGKNRAADVPIVGDVKRVLTRLNQTLAEICGDLPASRAAARQAWWSQIRDWKAEHPLAPVTSDSEIKPQHLMMELDRLSAGEAIVCSDVGQHQMWAAQLIRFNAPRLWINSGGLGAMGFGLPSAIGAQFARPDKLVFALVGDGGFQMSIPELSTIVSHGLPIKIIVMNNGYLGMVRQWQELFYNNRMSSVELDCFPDAEKLAGAYGFKGRTIDKPWELSPALEEAVREPGPYLLNVKVSPYENVYPMVPAGGAINEMVLAPPQPVAVPE
;
A
#
# COMPACT_ATOMS: atom_id res chain seq x y z
N MET A 1 -8.43 7.08 40.51
CA MET A 1 -8.46 5.81 41.29
C MET A 1 -8.64 4.67 40.30
N PRO A 2 -8.08 3.51 40.56
CA PRO A 2 -8.31 2.35 39.68
C PRO A 2 -9.83 2.03 39.62
N THR A 3 -10.36 1.84 38.40
CA THR A 3 -11.79 1.56 38.20
C THR A 3 -11.97 0.05 38.03
N LEU A 4 -12.87 -0.54 38.81
CA LEU A 4 -13.22 -1.96 38.70
C LEU A 4 -14.05 -2.19 37.44
N MET A 5 -13.60 -3.08 36.56
CA MET A 5 -14.30 -3.42 35.31
C MET A 5 -13.90 -4.81 34.80
N ASN A 6 -14.67 -5.36 33.87
CA ASN A 6 -14.28 -6.60 33.21
C ASN A 6 -13.23 -6.36 32.10
N GLY A 7 -12.58 -7.44 31.65
CA GLY A 7 -11.54 -7.36 30.63
C GLY A 7 -12.02 -6.80 29.30
N ALA A 8 -13.27 -7.02 28.92
CA ALA A 8 -13.87 -6.47 27.71
C ALA A 8 -13.95 -4.93 27.74
N LYS A 9 -14.44 -4.37 28.84
CA LYS A 9 -14.46 -2.90 29.07
C LYS A 9 -13.05 -2.34 29.19
N MET A 10 -12.15 -3.08 29.86
CA MET A 10 -10.74 -2.69 29.98
C MET A 10 -10.06 -2.58 28.60
N LEU A 11 -10.33 -3.52 27.69
CA LEU A 11 -9.82 -3.47 26.33
C LEU A 11 -10.31 -2.20 25.60
N LEU A 12 -11.61 -1.86 25.71
CA LEU A 12 -12.16 -0.65 25.10
C LEU A 12 -11.51 0.64 25.63
N GLU A 13 -11.29 0.71 26.94
CA GLU A 13 -10.57 1.84 27.55
C GLU A 13 -9.11 1.94 27.06
N CYS A 14 -8.44 0.78 26.85
CA CYS A 14 -7.11 0.76 26.24
C CYS A 14 -7.15 1.29 24.80
N LEU A 15 -8.08 0.81 23.96
CA LEU A 15 -8.24 1.26 22.58
C LEU A 15 -8.54 2.77 22.50
N ALA A 16 -9.42 3.27 23.37
CA ALA A 16 -9.71 4.71 23.44
C ALA A 16 -8.48 5.56 23.74
N ARG A 17 -7.60 5.07 24.62
CA ARG A 17 -6.33 5.75 24.95
C ARG A 17 -5.31 5.73 23.81
N GLU A 18 -5.35 4.72 22.95
CA GLU A 18 -4.56 4.65 21.73
C GLU A 18 -5.21 5.48 20.58
N ASN A 19 -6.24 6.28 20.89
CA ASN A 19 -6.97 7.13 19.95
C ASN A 19 -7.62 6.35 18.80
N VAL A 20 -8.11 5.15 19.09
CA VAL A 20 -8.92 4.35 18.15
C VAL A 20 -10.33 4.93 18.12
N ASP A 21 -10.73 5.45 16.97
CA ASP A 21 -12.07 6.00 16.73
C ASP A 21 -13.01 4.99 16.04
N CYS A 22 -12.42 4.06 15.26
CA CYS A 22 -13.16 2.94 14.68
C CYS A 22 -12.27 1.69 14.53
N PHE A 23 -12.91 0.53 14.46
CA PHE A 23 -12.28 -0.73 14.09
C PHE A 23 -13.23 -1.60 13.25
N PHE A 24 -12.64 -2.53 12.49
CA PHE A 24 -13.33 -3.41 11.56
C PHE A 24 -13.35 -4.83 12.12
N GLY A 25 -14.47 -5.54 12.05
CA GLY A 25 -14.46 -6.88 12.61
C GLY A 25 -15.71 -7.69 12.38
N TYR A 26 -15.63 -8.94 12.82
CA TYR A 26 -16.73 -9.90 12.75
C TYR A 26 -16.88 -10.62 14.11
N PRO A 27 -18.10 -10.60 14.73
CA PRO A 27 -18.34 -11.20 16.03
C PRO A 27 -18.36 -12.73 15.97
N GLY A 28 -18.05 -13.37 17.10
CA GLY A 28 -18.21 -14.81 17.28
C GLY A 28 -18.27 -15.19 18.75
N GLY A 29 -18.44 -16.49 19.05
CA GLY A 29 -18.78 -16.98 20.38
C GLY A 29 -17.83 -16.57 21.51
N VAL A 30 -16.53 -16.49 21.24
CA VAL A 30 -15.54 -16.12 22.27
C VAL A 30 -15.39 -14.62 22.45
N THR A 31 -15.73 -13.80 21.45
CA THR A 31 -15.68 -12.33 21.50
C THR A 31 -16.97 -11.68 21.96
N LEU A 32 -18.04 -12.46 22.24
CA LEU A 32 -19.32 -11.91 22.71
C LEU A 32 -19.20 -10.95 23.91
N PRO A 33 -18.37 -11.20 24.95
CA PRO A 33 -18.22 -10.24 26.05
C PRO A 33 -17.66 -8.89 25.58
N PHE A 34 -16.81 -8.87 24.55
CA PHE A 34 -16.28 -7.64 23.97
C PHE A 34 -17.36 -6.90 23.17
N TYR A 35 -18.13 -7.63 22.35
CA TYR A 35 -19.23 -7.03 21.59
C TYR A 35 -20.39 -6.53 22.48
N ASP A 36 -20.64 -7.17 23.61
CA ASP A 36 -21.56 -6.66 24.63
C ASP A 36 -21.08 -5.31 25.22
N ALA A 37 -19.78 -5.22 25.54
CA ALA A 37 -19.20 -3.98 26.08
C ALA A 37 -19.16 -2.82 25.06
N ILE A 38 -19.04 -3.10 23.76
CA ILE A 38 -19.08 -2.08 22.69
C ILE A 38 -20.42 -1.33 22.66
N TYR A 39 -21.52 -1.99 23.00
CA TYR A 39 -22.86 -1.41 22.94
C TYR A 39 -22.97 -0.09 23.71
N ASP A 40 -22.26 0.02 24.83
CA ASP A 40 -22.24 1.20 25.70
C ASP A 40 -21.01 2.12 25.44
N HIS A 41 -20.22 1.86 24.40
CA HIS A 41 -18.96 2.58 24.16
C HIS A 41 -19.01 3.44 22.89
N HIS A 42 -18.24 4.52 22.87
CA HIS A 42 -18.22 5.48 21.76
C HIS A 42 -17.38 5.06 20.54
N ILE A 43 -16.49 4.07 20.68
CA ILE A 43 -15.68 3.57 19.56
C ILE A 43 -16.62 2.91 18.55
N ARG A 44 -16.50 3.32 17.28
CA ARG A 44 -17.32 2.76 16.21
C ARG A 44 -16.79 1.38 15.80
N HIS A 45 -17.68 0.40 15.82
CA HIS A 45 -17.45 -0.89 15.19
C HIS A 45 -18.06 -0.91 13.79
N VAL A 46 -17.28 -1.37 12.81
CA VAL A 46 -17.71 -1.59 11.42
C VAL A 46 -17.80 -3.09 11.18
N LEU A 47 -19.03 -3.60 11.06
CA LEU A 47 -19.28 -5.00 10.78
C LEU A 47 -18.99 -5.29 9.31
N VAL A 48 -17.93 -6.02 9.05
CA VAL A 48 -17.55 -6.54 7.72
C VAL A 48 -18.32 -7.84 7.41
N ARG A 49 -18.10 -8.42 6.25
CA ARG A 49 -18.74 -9.70 5.86
C ARG A 49 -17.74 -10.86 5.78
N HIS A 50 -16.45 -10.56 5.90
CA HIS A 50 -15.37 -11.54 5.99
C HIS A 50 -14.20 -10.95 6.80
N GLU A 51 -13.53 -11.73 7.62
CA GLU A 51 -12.46 -11.24 8.51
C GLU A 51 -11.22 -10.78 7.74
N GLU A 52 -10.88 -11.39 6.62
CA GLU A 52 -9.82 -10.91 5.73
C GLU A 52 -10.09 -9.45 5.31
N ASN A 53 -11.34 -9.16 4.96
CA ASN A 53 -11.77 -7.81 4.60
C ASN A 53 -11.72 -6.83 5.78
N ALA A 54 -11.86 -7.33 7.04
CA ALA A 54 -11.62 -6.50 8.22
C ALA A 54 -10.17 -6.02 8.28
N CYS A 55 -9.22 -6.91 7.99
CA CYS A 55 -7.81 -6.56 7.97
C CYS A 55 -7.49 -5.58 6.82
N PHE A 56 -7.97 -5.84 5.60
CA PHE A 56 -7.80 -4.93 4.46
C PHE A 56 -8.44 -3.55 4.69
N ALA A 57 -9.61 -3.49 5.35
CA ALA A 57 -10.22 -2.22 5.73
C ALA A 57 -9.38 -1.48 6.79
N ALA A 58 -8.85 -2.19 7.79
CA ALA A 58 -7.92 -1.62 8.77
C ALA A 58 -6.65 -1.07 8.10
N GLU A 59 -6.12 -1.77 7.08
CA GLU A 59 -5.01 -1.27 6.27
C GLU A 59 -5.38 -0.03 5.48
N GLY A 60 -6.53 -0.02 4.81
CA GLY A 60 -7.04 1.15 4.08
C GLY A 60 -7.15 2.38 4.99
N TYR A 61 -7.66 2.18 6.22
CA TYR A 61 -7.72 3.22 7.25
C TYR A 61 -6.33 3.70 7.66
N ALA A 62 -5.40 2.77 7.93
CA ALA A 62 -4.05 3.10 8.35
C ALA A 62 -3.28 3.86 7.25
N ARG A 63 -3.39 3.42 5.99
CA ARG A 63 -2.75 4.07 4.84
C ARG A 63 -3.27 5.47 4.62
N ALA A 64 -4.58 5.69 4.72
CA ALA A 64 -5.21 7.00 4.52
C ALA A 64 -4.96 8.00 5.66
N THR A 65 -4.81 7.52 6.92
CA THR A 65 -4.61 8.38 8.10
C THR A 65 -3.16 8.48 8.57
N GLY A 66 -2.37 7.42 8.41
CA GLY A 66 -1.09 7.23 9.07
C GLY A 66 -1.18 6.79 10.53
N LYS A 67 -2.38 6.50 11.03
CA LYS A 67 -2.63 5.90 12.35
C LYS A 67 -2.56 4.37 12.28
N VAL A 68 -2.56 3.72 13.42
CA VAL A 68 -2.69 2.26 13.49
C VAL A 68 -4.12 1.86 13.14
N GLY A 69 -4.28 0.95 12.17
CA GLY A 69 -5.56 0.33 11.86
C GLY A 69 -5.87 -0.79 12.85
N VAL A 70 -7.14 -1.01 13.14
CA VAL A 70 -7.55 -2.06 14.10
C VAL A 70 -8.59 -2.97 13.46
N CYS A 71 -8.34 -4.29 13.54
CA CYS A 71 -9.33 -5.30 13.17
C CYS A 71 -9.58 -6.30 14.31
N CYS A 72 -10.75 -6.94 14.30
CA CYS A 72 -11.13 -7.90 15.32
C CYS A 72 -11.82 -9.13 14.72
N ALA A 73 -11.44 -10.32 15.19
CA ALA A 73 -12.03 -11.57 14.79
C ALA A 73 -12.21 -12.53 15.98
N THR A 74 -13.13 -13.47 15.83
CA THR A 74 -13.28 -14.56 16.81
C THR A 74 -12.17 -15.59 16.67
N SER A 75 -12.17 -16.61 17.56
CA SER A 75 -11.22 -17.74 17.50
C SER A 75 -11.43 -18.62 16.29
N GLY A 76 -10.50 -19.55 16.07
CA GLY A 76 -10.58 -20.56 15.03
C GLY A 76 -10.67 -19.95 13.64
N PRO A 77 -11.76 -20.20 12.89
CA PRO A 77 -11.89 -19.73 11.51
C PRO A 77 -11.84 -18.20 11.37
N GLY A 78 -12.30 -17.45 12.37
CA GLY A 78 -12.22 -15.99 12.35
C GLY A 78 -10.77 -15.51 12.41
N ALA A 79 -9.98 -16.03 13.33
CA ALA A 79 -8.57 -15.66 13.47
C ALA A 79 -7.74 -16.12 12.25
N THR A 80 -7.99 -17.32 11.71
CA THR A 80 -7.26 -17.82 10.54
C THR A 80 -7.57 -17.05 9.27
N ASN A 81 -8.77 -16.50 9.12
CA ASN A 81 -9.14 -15.65 7.99
C ASN A 81 -8.39 -14.30 7.96
N LEU A 82 -7.78 -13.85 9.06
CA LEU A 82 -6.97 -12.62 9.08
C LEU A 82 -5.59 -12.79 8.43
N VAL A 83 -5.12 -14.02 8.22
CA VAL A 83 -3.71 -14.29 7.89
C VAL A 83 -3.27 -13.59 6.61
N THR A 84 -4.04 -13.64 5.53
CA THR A 84 -3.70 -12.94 4.28
C THR A 84 -3.51 -11.45 4.51
N GLY A 85 -4.46 -10.79 5.20
CA GLY A 85 -4.34 -9.37 5.49
C GLY A 85 -3.15 -9.03 6.41
N LEU A 86 -2.84 -9.89 7.40
CA LEU A 86 -1.64 -9.70 8.23
C LEU A 86 -0.35 -9.82 7.42
N VAL A 87 -0.28 -10.78 6.48
CA VAL A 87 0.88 -10.90 5.57
C VAL A 87 0.99 -9.66 4.68
N ASP A 88 -0.13 -9.15 4.15
CA ASP A 88 -0.14 -7.93 3.32
C ASP A 88 0.37 -6.72 4.11
N ALA A 89 -0.19 -6.49 5.29
CA ALA A 89 0.27 -5.42 6.19
C ALA A 89 1.77 -5.54 6.54
N MET A 90 2.28 -6.77 6.74
CA MET A 90 3.69 -7.01 7.03
C MET A 90 4.58 -6.71 5.83
N MET A 91 4.18 -7.15 4.64
CA MET A 91 4.92 -6.93 3.40
C MET A 91 5.00 -5.46 3.01
N ASP A 92 3.92 -4.72 3.23
CA ASP A 92 3.81 -3.30 2.87
C ASP A 92 4.16 -2.34 4.03
N SER A 93 4.54 -2.89 5.18
CA SER A 93 4.93 -2.09 6.37
C SER A 93 3.79 -1.18 6.86
N ILE A 94 2.58 -1.73 6.99
CA ILE A 94 1.39 -1.01 7.44
C ILE A 94 1.10 -1.35 8.90
N PRO A 95 0.96 -0.34 9.79
CA PRO A 95 0.68 -0.56 11.19
C PRO A 95 -0.77 -1.02 11.39
N VAL A 96 -0.95 -2.27 11.80
CA VAL A 96 -2.24 -2.87 12.13
C VAL A 96 -2.16 -3.56 13.49
N VAL A 97 -3.16 -3.38 14.34
CA VAL A 97 -3.36 -4.20 15.54
C VAL A 97 -4.57 -5.10 15.31
N ALA A 98 -4.32 -6.39 15.26
CA ALA A 98 -5.36 -7.40 15.13
C ALA A 98 -5.71 -7.97 16.52
N LEU A 99 -6.99 -7.90 16.87
CA LEU A 99 -7.52 -8.44 18.12
C LEU A 99 -8.25 -9.74 17.81
N THR A 100 -7.78 -10.86 18.36
CA THR A 100 -8.46 -12.14 18.20
C THR A 100 -8.97 -12.65 19.53
N GLY A 101 -10.15 -13.26 19.49
CA GLY A 101 -10.62 -14.04 20.63
C GLY A 101 -10.01 -15.43 20.63
N GLN A 102 -9.83 -16.02 21.82
CA GLN A 102 -9.37 -17.40 21.99
C GLN A 102 -10.33 -18.16 22.88
N VAL A 103 -10.35 -19.49 22.79
CA VAL A 103 -11.06 -20.34 23.74
C VAL A 103 -10.60 -20.03 25.17
N THR A 104 -11.35 -20.43 26.20
CA THR A 104 -10.94 -20.17 27.59
C THR A 104 -9.56 -20.76 27.87
N SER A 105 -8.76 -20.09 28.70
CA SER A 105 -7.38 -20.45 28.99
C SER A 105 -7.17 -21.92 29.37
N LYS A 106 -8.17 -22.54 30.03
CA LYS A 106 -8.13 -23.94 30.44
C LYS A 106 -8.33 -24.95 29.30
N LEU A 107 -8.87 -24.51 28.17
CA LEU A 107 -9.15 -25.35 27.01
C LEU A 107 -8.09 -25.25 25.92
N ILE A 108 -7.16 -24.31 26.02
CA ILE A 108 -6.08 -24.15 25.05
C ILE A 108 -5.22 -25.41 25.04
N GLY A 109 -5.05 -26.00 23.84
CA GLY A 109 -4.29 -27.24 23.63
C GLY A 109 -5.11 -28.53 23.83
N SER A 110 -6.46 -28.41 23.87
CA SER A 110 -7.35 -29.57 24.04
C SER A 110 -8.20 -29.89 22.81
N ASP A 111 -7.92 -29.25 21.66
CA ASP A 111 -8.72 -29.32 20.43
C ASP A 111 -10.19 -28.92 20.66
N ALA A 112 -10.39 -27.88 21.47
CA ALA A 112 -11.69 -27.35 21.77
C ALA A 112 -12.39 -26.77 20.52
N PHE A 113 -13.72 -26.69 20.54
CA PHE A 113 -14.48 -26.13 19.42
C PHE A 113 -14.01 -24.71 19.05
N GLN A 114 -13.68 -24.51 17.79
CA GLN A 114 -13.11 -23.27 17.25
C GLN A 114 -11.79 -22.84 17.91
N GLU A 115 -11.00 -23.78 18.42
CA GLU A 115 -9.62 -23.52 18.79
C GLU A 115 -8.72 -23.48 17.55
N ALA A 116 -7.77 -22.57 17.52
CA ALA A 116 -6.64 -22.58 16.61
C ALA A 116 -5.41 -22.03 17.34
N ASP A 117 -4.22 -22.55 17.01
CA ASP A 117 -2.96 -21.95 17.49
C ASP A 117 -2.67 -20.64 16.73
N THR A 118 -3.49 -19.63 17.03
CA THR A 118 -3.37 -18.30 16.41
C THR A 118 -1.99 -17.69 16.63
N PHE A 119 -1.42 -17.91 17.83
CA PHE A 119 -0.08 -17.44 18.16
C PHE A 119 0.99 -18.09 17.27
N GLY A 120 0.95 -19.41 17.07
CA GLY A 120 1.88 -20.12 16.19
C GLY A 120 1.69 -19.74 14.72
N ILE A 121 0.46 -19.68 14.23
CA ILE A 121 0.12 -19.34 12.84
C ILE A 121 0.62 -17.92 12.48
N THR A 122 0.41 -16.94 13.36
CA THR A 122 0.70 -15.53 13.04
C THR A 122 2.12 -15.08 13.36
N ARG A 123 2.93 -15.94 13.97
CA ARG A 123 4.31 -15.63 14.35
C ARG A 123 5.19 -15.19 13.18
N SER A 124 4.99 -15.77 12.01
CA SER A 124 5.80 -15.48 10.81
C SER A 124 5.28 -14.31 9.98
N CYS A 125 4.06 -13.85 10.22
CA CYS A 125 3.40 -12.80 9.44
C CYS A 125 3.07 -11.55 10.25
N THR A 126 3.61 -11.42 11.46
CA THR A 126 3.46 -10.24 12.32
C THR A 126 4.80 -9.79 12.87
N LYS A 127 4.92 -8.52 13.22
CA LYS A 127 6.11 -8.00 13.93
C LYS A 127 6.22 -8.62 15.33
N HIS A 128 5.08 -8.81 15.97
CA HIS A 128 4.94 -9.47 17.25
C HIS A 128 3.52 -9.97 17.43
N ASN A 129 3.35 -10.97 18.27
CA ASN A 129 2.05 -11.46 18.68
C ASN A 129 2.04 -11.80 20.16
N TYR A 130 0.89 -11.62 20.79
CA TYR A 130 0.66 -11.87 22.22
C TYR A 130 -0.47 -12.86 22.42
N LEU A 131 -0.33 -13.74 23.40
CA LEU A 131 -1.44 -14.47 24.02
C LEU A 131 -1.61 -13.94 25.45
N VAL A 132 -2.71 -13.25 25.71
CA VAL A 132 -2.99 -12.62 27.01
C VAL A 132 -3.46 -13.66 28.01
N LYS A 133 -2.61 -14.03 28.96
CA LYS A 133 -2.90 -15.10 29.95
C LYS A 133 -3.56 -14.59 31.23
N LYS A 134 -3.42 -13.31 31.54
CA LYS A 134 -3.95 -12.68 32.77
C LYS A 134 -4.56 -11.33 32.43
N LEU A 135 -5.66 -10.99 33.12
CA LEU A 135 -6.31 -9.70 32.93
C LEU A 135 -5.38 -8.53 33.26
N ASP A 136 -4.55 -8.63 34.27
CA ASP A 136 -3.64 -7.56 34.70
C ASP A 136 -2.59 -7.21 33.64
N ASP A 137 -2.26 -8.14 32.74
CA ASP A 137 -1.32 -7.92 31.65
C ASP A 137 -1.96 -7.17 30.45
N LEU A 138 -3.30 -7.19 30.33
CA LEU A 138 -4.01 -6.68 29.15
C LEU A 138 -3.70 -5.23 28.81
N PRO A 139 -3.69 -4.26 29.77
CA PRO A 139 -3.38 -2.87 29.45
C PRO A 139 -1.96 -2.68 28.92
N GLN A 140 -1.00 -3.38 29.50
CA GLN A 140 0.39 -3.32 29.06
C GLN A 140 0.55 -3.91 27.66
N VAL A 141 -0.03 -5.08 27.41
CA VAL A 141 0.04 -5.77 26.11
C VAL A 141 -0.58 -4.92 25.01
N VAL A 142 -1.74 -4.30 25.23
CA VAL A 142 -2.38 -3.45 24.21
C VAL A 142 -1.50 -2.23 23.92
N HIS A 143 -1.00 -1.56 24.92
CA HIS A 143 -0.12 -0.39 24.76
C HIS A 143 1.17 -0.75 23.99
N GLU A 144 1.81 -1.87 24.34
CA GLU A 144 2.98 -2.40 23.63
C GLU A 144 2.66 -2.77 22.18
N ALA A 145 1.49 -3.38 21.91
CA ALA A 145 1.07 -3.75 20.56
C ALA A 145 0.97 -2.54 19.64
N PHE A 146 0.36 -1.45 20.09
CA PHE A 146 0.27 -0.21 19.32
C PHE A 146 1.65 0.43 19.09
N TYR A 147 2.48 0.45 20.12
CA TYR A 147 3.84 0.97 20.00
C TYR A 147 4.68 0.16 19.00
N ILE A 148 4.67 -1.17 19.10
CA ILE A 148 5.42 -2.03 18.21
C ILE A 148 4.89 -1.90 16.77
N ALA A 149 3.56 -1.85 16.59
CA ALA A 149 2.97 -1.71 15.27
C ALA A 149 3.41 -0.42 14.56
N ALA A 150 3.47 0.70 15.28
CA ALA A 150 3.75 2.03 14.73
C ALA A 150 5.23 2.41 14.69
N SER A 151 6.08 1.82 15.53
CA SER A 151 7.48 2.24 15.68
C SER A 151 8.45 1.43 14.83
N GLY A 152 9.63 1.98 14.51
CA GLY A 152 10.57 1.37 13.61
C GLY A 152 9.97 1.22 12.21
N ARG A 153 10.24 0.10 11.52
CA ARG A 153 9.48 -0.28 10.34
C ARG A 153 8.08 -0.66 10.80
N PRO A 154 7.00 0.05 10.37
CA PRO A 154 5.65 -0.29 10.77
C PRO A 154 5.25 -1.71 10.33
N GLY A 155 4.23 -2.27 10.96
CA GLY A 155 3.71 -3.59 10.58
C GLY A 155 2.68 -4.12 11.58
N PRO A 156 2.06 -5.26 11.31
CA PRO A 156 0.98 -5.81 12.11
C PRO A 156 1.49 -6.41 13.43
N VAL A 157 0.65 -6.27 14.46
CA VAL A 157 0.79 -6.96 15.75
C VAL A 157 -0.54 -7.61 16.09
N LEU A 158 -0.51 -8.85 16.58
CA LEU A 158 -1.71 -9.56 16.96
C LEU A 158 -1.79 -9.72 18.48
N VAL A 159 -2.98 -9.52 19.03
CA VAL A 159 -3.28 -9.75 20.46
C VAL A 159 -4.41 -10.77 20.57
N ASP A 160 -4.08 -11.99 20.99
CA ASP A 160 -5.01 -13.10 21.17
C ASP A 160 -5.50 -13.14 22.61
N ILE A 161 -6.81 -13.05 22.83
CA ILE A 161 -7.41 -12.81 24.14
C ILE A 161 -8.40 -13.94 24.46
N PRO A 162 -8.10 -14.80 25.45
CA PRO A 162 -9.02 -15.85 25.90
C PRO A 162 -10.34 -15.29 26.47
N LYS A 163 -11.43 -16.02 26.23
CA LYS A 163 -12.79 -15.62 26.66
C LYS A 163 -12.89 -15.34 28.17
N ASP A 164 -12.23 -16.14 28.99
CA ASP A 164 -12.21 -15.93 30.44
C ASP A 164 -11.46 -14.66 30.85
N VAL A 165 -10.49 -14.20 30.09
CA VAL A 165 -9.83 -12.90 30.30
C VAL A 165 -10.81 -11.74 29.99
N PHE A 166 -11.60 -11.81 28.91
CA PHE A 166 -12.63 -10.82 28.65
C PHE A 166 -13.66 -10.70 29.79
N GLN A 167 -13.99 -11.82 30.45
CA GLN A 167 -15.00 -11.91 31.50
C GLN A 167 -14.45 -11.60 32.90
N ALA A 168 -13.15 -11.77 33.13
CA ALA A 168 -12.53 -11.55 34.44
C ALA A 168 -12.70 -10.09 34.90
N GLN A 169 -12.91 -9.91 36.21
CA GLN A 169 -13.02 -8.60 36.86
C GLN A 169 -11.67 -8.16 37.42
N GLY A 170 -11.28 -6.93 37.21
CA GLY A 170 -10.04 -6.36 37.71
C GLY A 170 -10.05 -4.85 37.78
N HIS A 171 -9.01 -4.30 38.37
CA HIS A 171 -8.83 -2.85 38.48
C HIS A 171 -8.03 -2.33 37.28
N TYR A 172 -8.65 -1.49 36.47
CA TYR A 172 -7.97 -0.84 35.36
C TYR A 172 -7.05 0.26 35.86
N THR A 173 -5.78 0.16 35.51
CA THR A 173 -4.78 1.21 35.68
C THR A 173 -4.16 1.53 34.32
N PRO A 174 -4.29 2.78 33.83
CA PRO A 174 -3.67 3.17 32.57
C PRO A 174 -2.17 3.00 32.55
N VAL A 175 -1.66 2.42 31.48
CA VAL A 175 -0.22 2.36 31.21
C VAL A 175 0.22 3.68 30.56
N THR A 176 1.34 4.23 31.02
CA THR A 176 1.89 5.51 30.56
C THR A 176 3.33 5.40 30.06
N SER A 177 3.94 4.23 30.22
CA SER A 177 5.33 4.00 29.82
C SER A 177 5.51 2.61 29.22
N ILE A 178 6.39 2.51 28.25
CA ILE A 178 6.76 1.27 27.59
C ILE A 178 8.16 0.86 28.03
N HIS A 179 8.30 -0.40 28.41
CA HIS A 179 9.60 -0.97 28.73
C HIS A 179 9.82 -2.26 27.94
N LEU A 180 10.46 -2.14 26.77
CA LEU A 180 10.82 -3.25 25.89
C LEU A 180 12.34 -3.32 25.73
N PRO A 181 13.08 -3.99 26.66
CA PRO A 181 14.56 -3.95 26.69
C PRO A 181 15.23 -4.44 25.40
N GLY A 182 14.59 -5.38 24.71
CA GLY A 182 15.09 -5.97 23.47
C GLY A 182 14.69 -5.22 22.20
N TYR A 183 13.83 -4.20 22.30
CA TYR A 183 13.31 -3.47 21.14
C TYR A 183 13.77 -2.01 21.16
N LYS A 184 14.75 -1.70 20.31
CA LYS A 184 15.32 -0.35 20.20
C LYS A 184 15.19 0.14 18.75
N VAL A 185 14.58 1.30 18.59
CA VAL A 185 14.45 1.98 17.30
C VAL A 185 15.48 3.10 17.20
N PHE A 186 16.33 3.07 16.17
CA PHE A 186 17.29 4.12 15.88
C PHE A 186 16.68 5.11 14.90
N THR A 187 16.48 6.36 15.34
CA THR A 187 15.77 7.36 14.54
C THR A 187 16.65 8.47 13.98
N GLU A 188 17.80 8.77 14.62
CA GLU A 188 18.56 10.00 14.35
C GLU A 188 19.51 9.92 13.14
N GLY A 189 19.87 8.73 12.71
CA GLY A 189 20.93 8.54 11.72
C GLY A 189 22.33 8.90 12.25
N HIS A 190 23.36 8.40 11.60
CA HIS A 190 24.75 8.67 12.02
C HIS A 190 25.31 9.92 11.33
N THR A 191 25.70 10.94 12.08
CA THR A 191 26.15 12.25 11.58
C THR A 191 27.32 12.14 10.57
N GLY A 192 28.30 11.27 10.84
CA GLY A 192 29.43 11.06 9.91
C GLY A 192 28.99 10.47 8.56
N GLN A 193 28.00 9.58 8.56
CA GLN A 193 27.46 9.03 7.32
C GLN A 193 26.63 10.07 6.56
N MET A 194 25.84 10.92 7.26
CA MET A 194 25.12 12.01 6.61
C MET A 194 26.07 13.02 5.95
N ARG A 195 27.18 13.36 6.59
CA ARG A 195 28.21 14.24 6.00
C ARG A 195 28.84 13.59 4.77
N ARG A 196 29.14 12.29 4.80
CA ARG A 196 29.66 11.55 3.66
C ARG A 196 28.62 11.48 2.52
N ALA A 197 27.34 11.27 2.85
CA ALA A 197 26.26 11.33 1.88
C ALA A 197 26.19 12.71 1.20
N ALA A 198 26.21 13.78 2.00
CA ALA A 198 26.19 15.15 1.46
C ALA A 198 27.37 15.41 0.51
N GLN A 199 28.57 14.99 0.86
CA GLN A 199 29.74 15.13 -0.01
C GLN A 199 29.55 14.40 -1.35
N LEU A 200 29.08 13.13 -1.32
CA LEU A 200 28.79 12.38 -2.54
C LEU A 200 27.71 13.04 -3.40
N MET A 201 26.65 13.58 -2.78
CA MET A 201 25.61 14.29 -3.49
C MET A 201 26.11 15.58 -4.14
N CYS A 202 27.01 16.33 -3.48
CA CYS A 202 27.62 17.54 -4.06
C CYS A 202 28.52 17.21 -5.26
N GLU A 203 29.25 16.09 -5.20
CA GLU A 203 30.18 15.65 -6.24
C GLU A 203 29.48 14.98 -7.43
N ALA A 204 28.24 14.52 -7.28
CA ALA A 204 27.50 13.78 -8.29
C ALA A 204 27.23 14.61 -9.55
N GLU A 205 27.44 14.02 -10.71
CA GLU A 205 27.11 14.58 -12.04
C GLU A 205 25.73 14.12 -12.50
N ARG A 206 25.33 12.89 -12.10
CA ARG A 206 24.08 12.22 -12.47
C ARG A 206 23.37 11.68 -11.21
N PRO A 207 23.08 12.55 -10.21
CA PRO A 207 22.35 12.11 -9.04
C PRO A 207 20.94 11.64 -9.41
N PHE A 208 20.42 10.62 -8.70
CA PHE A 208 19.07 10.10 -8.91
C PHE A 208 18.46 9.68 -7.58
N ILE A 209 17.28 10.21 -7.26
CA ILE A 209 16.59 9.91 -6.00
C ILE A 209 15.58 8.80 -6.24
N TYR A 210 15.67 7.75 -5.45
CA TYR A 210 14.78 6.60 -5.43
C TYR A 210 14.02 6.58 -4.10
N ALA A 211 12.76 7.06 -4.11
CA ALA A 211 11.93 7.24 -2.94
C ALA A 211 10.85 6.16 -2.82
N GLY A 212 10.73 5.55 -1.66
CA GLY A 212 9.76 4.48 -1.40
C GLY A 212 8.67 4.82 -0.39
N GLY A 213 7.93 3.78 0.01
CA GLY A 213 6.85 3.86 1.01
C GLY A 213 7.31 4.43 2.35
N GLY A 214 8.60 4.31 2.70
CA GLY A 214 9.16 4.88 3.92
C GLY A 214 9.03 6.41 3.99
N ILE A 215 9.03 7.12 2.85
CA ILE A 215 8.78 8.56 2.79
C ILE A 215 7.36 8.88 3.27
N ILE A 216 6.37 8.10 2.82
CA ILE A 216 4.96 8.28 3.22
C ILE A 216 4.77 7.89 4.68
N ALA A 217 5.36 6.77 5.12
CA ALA A 217 5.26 6.30 6.50
C ALA A 217 5.83 7.32 7.50
N ALA A 218 6.97 7.94 7.19
CA ALA A 218 7.61 8.95 8.01
C ALA A 218 7.04 10.37 7.85
N ASN A 219 6.07 10.58 6.95
CA ASN A 219 5.57 11.92 6.56
C ASN A 219 6.71 12.88 6.13
N ALA A 220 7.63 12.39 5.28
CA ALA A 220 8.86 13.08 4.86
C ALA A 220 8.78 13.67 3.43
N ALA A 221 7.58 13.84 2.87
CA ALA A 221 7.41 14.32 1.50
C ALA A 221 7.91 15.77 1.29
N ALA A 222 7.83 16.62 2.29
CA ALA A 222 8.35 18.00 2.23
C ALA A 222 9.89 17.99 2.19
N GLU A 223 10.50 17.22 3.06
CA GLU A 223 11.96 17.07 3.14
C GLU A 223 12.55 16.39 1.88
N LEU A 224 11.78 15.47 1.24
CA LEU A 224 12.14 14.90 -0.05
C LEU A 224 12.17 15.94 -1.16
N ARG A 225 11.15 16.81 -1.24
CA ARG A 225 11.11 17.91 -2.23
C ARG A 225 12.26 18.86 -2.04
N GLU A 226 12.50 19.30 -0.80
CA GLU A 226 13.64 20.17 -0.46
C GLU A 226 14.97 19.55 -0.89
N LEU A 227 15.19 18.23 -0.61
CA LEU A 227 16.39 17.54 -1.07
C LEU A 227 16.52 17.58 -2.59
N ALA A 228 15.45 17.25 -3.32
CA ALA A 228 15.46 17.18 -4.77
C ALA A 228 15.77 18.55 -5.41
N GLU A 229 15.24 19.62 -4.83
CA GLU A 229 15.49 21.00 -5.26
C GLU A 229 16.92 21.44 -4.93
N LEU A 230 17.42 21.17 -3.71
CA LEU A 230 18.77 21.54 -3.26
C LEU A 230 19.88 20.96 -4.16
N ILE A 231 19.70 19.72 -4.61
CA ILE A 231 20.70 19.05 -5.42
C ILE A 231 20.32 18.97 -6.90
N ASP A 232 19.23 19.61 -7.33
CA ASP A 232 18.69 19.58 -8.70
C ASP A 232 18.66 18.14 -9.26
N ALA A 233 18.06 17.20 -8.51
CA ALA A 233 18.07 15.78 -8.86
C ALA A 233 16.69 15.28 -9.31
N PRO A 234 16.64 14.40 -10.32
CA PRO A 234 15.43 13.66 -10.68
C PRO A 234 14.99 12.71 -9.57
N VAL A 235 13.67 12.57 -9.41
CA VAL A 235 13.04 11.70 -8.41
C VAL A 235 12.17 10.67 -9.09
N VAL A 236 12.37 9.40 -8.74
CA VAL A 236 11.43 8.31 -9.02
C VAL A 236 10.84 7.82 -7.71
N THR A 237 9.57 7.43 -7.75
CA THR A 237 8.89 6.85 -6.59
C THR A 237 8.48 5.42 -6.88
N THR A 238 8.69 4.52 -5.91
CA THR A 238 8.18 3.15 -6.03
C THR A 238 6.66 3.16 -6.11
N LEU A 239 6.06 2.02 -6.47
CA LEU A 239 4.61 1.82 -6.38
C LEU A 239 4.06 2.26 -5.02
N MET A 240 4.75 1.90 -3.92
CA MET A 240 4.36 2.29 -2.56
C MET A 240 4.69 3.75 -2.21
N GLY A 241 5.52 4.40 -3.02
CA GLY A 241 5.95 5.80 -2.81
C GLY A 241 5.15 6.83 -3.62
N LEU A 242 4.21 6.40 -4.47
CA LEU A 242 3.41 7.31 -5.30
C LEU A 242 2.68 8.36 -4.43
N GLY A 243 2.75 9.62 -4.85
CA GLY A 243 2.25 10.78 -4.11
C GLY A 243 3.23 11.37 -3.09
N SER A 244 4.37 10.72 -2.77
CA SER A 244 5.42 11.33 -1.94
C SER A 244 6.12 12.50 -2.62
N MET A 245 6.17 12.48 -3.95
CA MET A 245 6.51 13.61 -4.81
C MET A 245 5.28 13.94 -5.65
N PRO A 246 4.78 15.18 -5.68
CA PRO A 246 3.64 15.54 -6.53
C PRO A 246 3.92 15.21 -7.99
N ALA A 247 2.94 14.62 -8.69
CA ALA A 247 3.13 14.19 -10.07
C ALA A 247 3.42 15.33 -11.07
N ASN A 248 3.04 16.55 -10.71
CA ASN A 248 3.32 17.78 -11.49
C ASN A 248 4.63 18.49 -11.10
N HIS A 249 5.40 17.94 -10.14
CA HIS A 249 6.66 18.55 -9.73
C HIS A 249 7.72 18.38 -10.82
N PRO A 250 8.53 19.43 -11.15
CA PRO A 250 9.51 19.36 -12.23
C PRO A 250 10.57 18.27 -12.05
N ASN A 251 10.92 17.95 -10.80
CA ASN A 251 11.88 16.88 -10.50
C ASN A 251 11.27 15.48 -10.56
N PHE A 252 9.95 15.33 -10.66
CA PHE A 252 9.33 14.00 -10.74
C PHE A 252 9.46 13.39 -12.13
N VAL A 253 10.07 12.22 -12.21
CA VAL A 253 10.23 11.49 -13.47
C VAL A 253 9.05 10.54 -13.70
N SER A 254 8.87 9.54 -12.83
CA SER A 254 7.79 8.54 -12.86
C SER A 254 8.04 7.46 -11.81
N MET A 255 7.35 6.30 -11.97
CA MET A 255 7.59 5.05 -11.24
C MET A 255 8.66 4.21 -11.98
N PRO A 256 9.64 3.60 -11.29
CA PRO A 256 10.60 2.66 -11.85
C PRO A 256 10.14 1.21 -11.69
N GLY A 257 10.84 0.28 -12.30
CA GLY A 257 10.71 -1.16 -12.12
C GLY A 257 10.04 -1.88 -13.30
N MET A 258 9.46 -3.06 -13.05
CA MET A 258 8.94 -3.96 -14.08
C MET A 258 7.97 -3.26 -15.05
N HIS A 259 7.08 -2.43 -14.54
CA HIS A 259 6.14 -1.62 -15.30
C HIS A 259 6.43 -0.12 -15.19
N GLY A 260 7.67 0.21 -14.86
CA GLY A 260 8.15 1.58 -14.77
C GLY A 260 8.28 2.26 -16.12
N SER A 261 8.35 3.59 -16.13
CA SER A 261 8.61 4.32 -17.38
C SER A 261 10.04 4.07 -17.90
N TYR A 262 10.21 4.18 -19.21
CA TYR A 262 11.52 4.06 -19.84
C TYR A 262 12.54 5.02 -19.21
N ALA A 263 12.17 6.30 -19.08
CA ALA A 263 13.06 7.31 -18.49
C ALA A 263 13.45 7.00 -17.04
N ALA A 264 12.52 6.47 -16.23
CA ALA A 264 12.80 6.10 -14.85
C ALA A 264 13.81 4.96 -14.75
N ASN A 265 13.61 3.90 -15.54
CA ASN A 265 14.50 2.73 -15.55
C ASN A 265 15.89 3.06 -16.13
N MET A 266 15.93 3.85 -17.20
CA MET A 266 17.20 4.31 -17.77
C MET A 266 17.95 5.24 -16.83
N GLY A 267 17.21 6.15 -16.15
CA GLY A 267 17.79 7.03 -15.14
C GLY A 267 18.44 6.28 -13.99
N MET A 268 17.76 5.26 -13.45
CA MET A 268 18.33 4.39 -12.42
C MET A 268 19.55 3.60 -12.92
N THR A 269 19.53 3.16 -14.17
CA THR A 269 20.63 2.37 -14.75
C THR A 269 21.91 3.21 -14.95
N HIS A 270 21.75 4.49 -15.34
CA HIS A 270 22.87 5.34 -15.77
C HIS A 270 23.29 6.41 -14.75
N CYS A 271 22.67 6.47 -13.57
CA CYS A 271 23.08 7.40 -12.51
C CYS A 271 24.48 7.04 -11.97
N ASP A 272 25.17 8.05 -11.42
CA ASP A 272 26.47 7.87 -10.74
C ASP A 272 26.30 7.83 -9.20
N VAL A 273 25.24 8.45 -8.67
CA VAL A 273 24.83 8.36 -7.26
C VAL A 273 23.34 8.06 -7.17
N LEU A 274 23.01 6.91 -6.60
CA LEU A 274 21.64 6.51 -6.30
C LEU A 274 21.33 6.80 -4.82
N ILE A 275 20.35 7.68 -4.60
CA ILE A 275 19.91 8.11 -3.26
C ILE A 275 18.62 7.36 -2.92
N ALA A 276 18.74 6.25 -2.21
CA ALA A 276 17.66 5.34 -1.87
C ALA A 276 17.07 5.69 -0.50
N LEU A 277 15.81 6.09 -0.47
CA LEU A 277 15.13 6.67 0.70
C LEU A 277 13.89 5.86 1.08
N GLY A 278 13.96 5.07 2.16
CA GLY A 278 12.85 4.24 2.64
C GLY A 278 12.39 3.22 1.61
N VAL A 279 13.34 2.50 1.01
CA VAL A 279 13.14 1.48 -0.02
C VAL A 279 13.84 0.18 0.36
N ARG A 280 13.26 -0.96 -0.01
CA ARG A 280 13.82 -2.29 0.28
C ARG A 280 14.49 -2.98 -0.91
N PHE A 281 14.66 -2.29 -2.03
CA PHE A 281 15.21 -2.86 -3.26
C PHE A 281 14.49 -4.15 -3.69
N ASP A 282 13.18 -4.04 -3.83
CA ASP A 282 12.28 -5.11 -4.24
C ASP A 282 12.63 -5.65 -5.63
N ASP A 283 12.43 -6.96 -5.86
CA ASP A 283 12.74 -7.61 -7.14
C ASP A 283 11.92 -7.05 -8.32
N ARG A 284 10.70 -6.55 -8.06
CA ARG A 284 9.87 -5.89 -9.09
C ARG A 284 10.43 -4.56 -9.54
N VAL A 285 11.31 -3.93 -8.75
CA VAL A 285 12.01 -2.70 -9.14
C VAL A 285 13.42 -3.00 -9.62
N THR A 286 14.17 -3.90 -8.95
CA THR A 286 15.58 -4.12 -9.28
C THR A 286 15.78 -4.98 -10.51
N GLY A 287 14.85 -5.89 -10.81
CA GLY A 287 15.09 -6.95 -11.77
C GLY A 287 16.38 -7.71 -11.42
N ARG A 288 17.22 -7.99 -12.43
CA ARG A 288 18.54 -8.64 -12.24
C ARG A 288 19.48 -7.75 -11.44
N LEU A 289 19.71 -8.08 -10.17
CA LEU A 289 20.52 -7.28 -9.22
C LEU A 289 21.91 -6.88 -9.74
N ALA A 290 22.60 -7.77 -10.46
CA ALA A 290 23.93 -7.50 -11.00
C ALA A 290 23.95 -6.36 -12.04
N ALA A 291 22.82 -6.08 -12.67
CA ALA A 291 22.64 -5.02 -13.66
C ALA A 291 21.94 -3.78 -13.12
N PHE A 292 21.51 -3.80 -11.85
CA PHE A 292 20.80 -2.68 -11.23
C PHE A 292 21.75 -1.59 -10.76
N ALA A 293 21.63 -0.40 -11.35
CA ALA A 293 22.46 0.77 -11.06
C ALA A 293 23.96 0.42 -10.97
N PRO A 294 24.56 -0.24 -12.02
CA PRO A 294 25.86 -0.91 -11.90
C PRO A 294 27.01 0.05 -11.65
N HIS A 295 26.85 1.33 -12.02
CA HIS A 295 27.88 2.36 -11.90
C HIS A 295 27.68 3.31 -10.74
N ALA A 296 26.53 3.19 -10.04
CA ALA A 296 26.16 4.12 -8.98
C ALA A 296 26.81 3.76 -7.65
N LYS A 297 27.27 4.78 -6.93
CA LYS A 297 27.44 4.72 -5.49
C LYS A 297 26.06 4.86 -4.84
N VAL A 298 25.75 3.97 -3.89
CA VAL A 298 24.44 3.89 -3.26
C VAL A 298 24.47 4.50 -1.86
N ILE A 299 23.67 5.55 -1.67
CA ILE A 299 23.30 6.08 -0.36
C ILE A 299 21.99 5.43 0.00
N HIS A 300 21.91 4.69 1.12
CA HIS A 300 20.69 4.00 1.54
C HIS A 300 20.27 4.46 2.92
N VAL A 301 19.11 5.11 3.01
CA VAL A 301 18.47 5.55 4.25
C VAL A 301 17.26 4.67 4.51
N ASP A 302 17.27 3.95 5.61
CA ASP A 302 16.13 3.14 6.06
C ASP A 302 16.08 3.10 7.58
N ILE A 303 14.87 2.96 8.14
CA ILE A 303 14.67 2.81 9.58
C ILE A 303 14.96 1.38 10.05
N ASP A 304 14.83 0.41 9.14
CA ASP A 304 15.09 -1.00 9.41
C ASP A 304 16.54 -1.34 9.06
N PRO A 305 17.40 -1.61 10.05
CA PRO A 305 18.78 -1.99 9.79
C PRO A 305 18.91 -3.28 8.99
N ALA A 306 17.89 -4.15 8.98
CA ALA A 306 17.89 -5.41 8.24
C ALA A 306 17.73 -5.20 6.73
N GLU A 307 17.18 -4.08 6.28
CA GLU A 307 17.06 -3.75 4.84
C GLU A 307 18.36 -3.18 4.26
N ILE A 308 19.22 -2.58 5.10
CA ILE A 308 20.48 -1.99 4.65
C ILE A 308 21.43 -3.07 4.10
N GLY A 309 21.72 -2.99 2.81
CA GLY A 309 22.65 -3.91 2.16
C GLY A 309 22.10 -5.32 1.89
N LYS A 310 20.83 -5.58 2.18
CA LYS A 310 20.19 -6.89 2.00
C LYS A 310 20.18 -7.35 0.53
N ASN A 311 19.67 -6.53 -0.37
CA ASN A 311 19.57 -6.84 -1.79
C ASN A 311 20.64 -6.09 -2.60
N ARG A 312 20.92 -4.83 -2.29
CA ARG A 312 21.94 -3.99 -2.95
C ARG A 312 22.86 -3.39 -1.91
N ALA A 313 24.17 -3.64 -2.04
CA ALA A 313 25.16 -3.06 -1.13
C ALA A 313 25.08 -1.53 -1.11
N ALA A 314 25.18 -0.94 0.07
CA ALA A 314 25.17 0.50 0.28
C ALA A 314 26.61 1.01 0.52
N ASP A 315 27.05 2.00 -0.26
CA ASP A 315 28.32 2.68 -0.05
C ASP A 315 28.25 3.62 1.17
N VAL A 316 27.08 4.20 1.40
CA VAL A 316 26.79 5.05 2.56
C VAL A 316 25.49 4.57 3.22
N PRO A 317 25.55 3.65 4.20
CA PRO A 317 24.39 3.20 4.95
C PRO A 317 24.02 4.23 6.03
N ILE A 318 22.73 4.56 6.14
CA ILE A 318 22.18 5.44 7.19
C ILE A 318 20.94 4.79 7.79
N VAL A 319 21.08 4.23 8.99
CA VAL A 319 19.92 3.70 9.75
C VAL A 319 19.28 4.84 10.52
N GLY A 320 18.01 5.14 10.24
CA GLY A 320 17.28 6.22 10.92
C GLY A 320 15.93 6.51 10.27
N ASP A 321 15.11 7.26 10.98
CA ASP A 321 13.87 7.79 10.47
C ASP A 321 14.15 8.74 9.30
N VAL A 322 13.56 8.47 8.13
CA VAL A 322 13.92 9.19 6.91
C VAL A 322 13.60 10.68 7.01
N LYS A 323 12.55 11.10 7.73
CA LYS A 323 12.25 12.51 7.94
C LYS A 323 13.33 13.21 8.74
N ARG A 324 13.73 12.62 9.88
CA ARG A 324 14.79 13.18 10.73
C ARG A 324 16.13 13.22 10.01
N VAL A 325 16.44 12.14 9.28
CA VAL A 325 17.66 12.05 8.47
C VAL A 325 17.65 13.13 7.39
N LEU A 326 16.57 13.28 6.60
CA LEU A 326 16.46 14.28 5.54
C LEU A 326 16.53 15.71 6.07
N THR A 327 15.81 16.02 7.16
CA THR A 327 15.88 17.35 7.80
C THR A 327 17.33 17.75 8.10
N ARG A 328 18.10 16.81 8.68
CA ARG A 328 19.49 17.08 9.04
C ARG A 328 20.44 17.03 7.85
N LEU A 329 20.17 16.15 6.89
CA LEU A 329 20.96 16.03 5.66
C LEU A 329 20.82 17.27 4.77
N ASN A 330 19.61 17.83 4.63
CA ASN A 330 19.35 19.06 3.88
C ASN A 330 20.10 20.24 4.49
N GLN A 331 20.11 20.38 5.82
CA GLN A 331 20.93 21.38 6.50
C GLN A 331 22.43 21.18 6.22
N THR A 332 22.93 19.93 6.33
CA THR A 332 24.32 19.61 6.05
C THR A 332 24.70 19.89 4.59
N LEU A 333 23.80 19.62 3.65
CA LEU A 333 24.00 19.93 2.22
C LEU A 333 24.11 21.45 2.00
N ALA A 334 23.23 22.24 2.60
CA ALA A 334 23.30 23.70 2.51
C ALA A 334 24.61 24.27 3.06
N GLU A 335 25.16 23.67 4.12
CA GLU A 335 26.45 24.06 4.72
C GLU A 335 27.67 23.68 3.86
N ILE A 336 27.63 22.49 3.23
CA ILE A 336 28.79 21.90 2.53
C ILE A 336 28.82 22.31 1.05
N CYS A 337 27.68 22.24 0.34
CA CYS A 337 27.66 22.45 -1.09
C CYS A 337 27.74 23.92 -1.48
N GLY A 338 27.20 24.85 -0.67
CA GLY A 338 27.05 26.24 -1.11
C GLY A 338 26.39 26.32 -2.49
N ASP A 339 26.88 27.24 -3.34
CA ASP A 339 26.51 27.26 -4.76
C ASP A 339 27.26 26.13 -5.50
N LEU A 340 26.52 25.34 -6.27
CA LEU A 340 27.12 24.28 -7.10
C LEU A 340 28.14 24.88 -8.07
N PRO A 341 29.36 24.29 -8.17
CA PRO A 341 30.35 24.73 -9.15
C PRO A 341 29.76 24.70 -10.57
N ALA A 342 30.11 25.66 -11.41
CA ALA A 342 29.55 25.79 -12.77
C ALA A 342 29.68 24.50 -13.61
N SER A 343 30.80 23.75 -13.45
CA SER A 343 31.00 22.47 -14.11
C SER A 343 29.96 21.41 -13.68
N ARG A 344 29.59 21.37 -12.41
CA ARG A 344 28.58 20.44 -11.89
C ARG A 344 27.18 20.85 -12.33
N ALA A 345 26.86 22.14 -12.31
CA ALA A 345 25.61 22.65 -12.83
C ALA A 345 25.42 22.26 -14.31
N ALA A 346 26.47 22.43 -15.14
CA ALA A 346 26.44 22.03 -16.54
C ALA A 346 26.24 20.50 -16.72
N ALA A 347 26.91 19.66 -15.93
CA ALA A 347 26.75 18.21 -15.97
C ALA A 347 25.32 17.78 -15.59
N ARG A 348 24.72 18.39 -14.57
CA ARG A 348 23.33 18.11 -14.18
C ARG A 348 22.31 18.58 -15.22
N GLN A 349 22.56 19.70 -15.89
CA GLN A 349 21.72 20.14 -17.02
C GLN A 349 21.78 19.14 -18.19
N ALA A 350 22.97 18.61 -18.50
CA ALA A 350 23.12 17.55 -19.50
C ALA A 350 22.39 16.25 -19.08
N TRP A 351 22.45 15.90 -17.79
CA TRP A 351 21.71 14.77 -17.22
C TRP A 351 20.19 14.94 -17.34
N TRP A 352 19.68 16.13 -17.02
CA TRP A 352 18.26 16.45 -17.20
C TRP A 352 17.85 16.43 -18.68
N SER A 353 18.72 16.89 -19.59
CA SER A 353 18.45 16.79 -21.03
C SER A 353 18.27 15.33 -21.43
N GLN A 354 19.18 14.46 -21.02
CA GLN A 354 19.11 13.03 -21.33
C GLN A 354 17.81 12.38 -20.80
N ILE A 355 17.38 12.72 -19.60
CA ILE A 355 16.12 12.20 -19.03
C ILE A 355 14.91 12.70 -19.81
N ARG A 356 14.91 13.99 -20.23
CA ARG A 356 13.85 14.53 -21.08
C ARG A 356 13.81 13.85 -22.44
N ASP A 357 14.96 13.56 -23.03
CA ASP A 357 15.06 12.87 -24.31
C ASP A 357 14.47 11.45 -24.19
N TRP A 358 14.83 10.69 -23.17
CA TRP A 358 14.24 9.37 -22.91
C TRP A 358 12.72 9.43 -22.66
N LYS A 359 12.25 10.45 -21.96
CA LYS A 359 10.81 10.66 -21.72
C LYS A 359 10.04 11.00 -23.00
N ALA A 360 10.69 11.73 -23.92
CA ALA A 360 10.12 12.10 -25.20
C ALA A 360 10.16 10.94 -26.22
N GLU A 361 11.22 10.12 -26.18
CA GLU A 361 11.39 8.97 -27.05
C GLU A 361 10.38 7.84 -26.75
N HIS A 362 10.15 7.58 -25.46
CA HIS A 362 9.24 6.53 -25.00
C HIS A 362 8.28 7.05 -23.91
N PRO A 363 7.32 7.91 -24.28
CA PRO A 363 6.35 8.42 -23.31
C PRO A 363 5.39 7.32 -22.84
N LEU A 364 4.95 7.40 -21.60
CA LEU A 364 3.76 6.66 -21.14
C LEU A 364 2.52 7.34 -21.73
N ALA A 365 2.27 7.07 -23.01
CA ALA A 365 1.15 7.67 -23.71
C ALA A 365 -0.10 6.79 -23.56
N PRO A 366 -1.23 7.36 -23.13
CA PRO A 366 -2.48 6.62 -23.09
C PRO A 366 -2.97 6.28 -24.51
N VAL A 367 -3.53 5.09 -24.63
CA VAL A 367 -4.12 4.60 -25.89
C VAL A 367 -5.63 4.77 -25.80
N THR A 368 -6.24 5.28 -26.88
CA THR A 368 -7.70 5.38 -27.04
C THR A 368 -8.14 4.67 -28.32
N SER A 369 -9.42 4.35 -28.41
CA SER A 369 -10.04 3.77 -29.61
C SER A 369 -11.47 4.28 -29.73
N ASP A 370 -11.96 4.38 -30.99
CA ASP A 370 -13.34 4.77 -31.26
C ASP A 370 -14.32 3.57 -31.19
N SER A 371 -13.78 2.34 -31.19
CA SER A 371 -14.60 1.12 -31.25
C SER A 371 -14.74 0.41 -29.92
N GLU A 372 -13.74 0.51 -29.03
CA GLU A 372 -13.71 -0.18 -27.74
C GLU A 372 -13.06 0.70 -26.67
N ILE A 373 -13.43 0.50 -25.41
CA ILE A 373 -12.78 1.20 -24.29
C ILE A 373 -11.42 0.56 -24.04
N LYS A 374 -10.35 1.35 -24.20
CA LYS A 374 -9.02 0.93 -23.80
C LYS A 374 -8.83 1.14 -22.28
N PRO A 375 -8.13 0.22 -21.57
CA PRO A 375 -7.82 0.41 -20.15
C PRO A 375 -7.17 1.77 -19.85
N GLN A 376 -6.26 2.21 -20.71
CA GLN A 376 -5.58 3.49 -20.58
C GLN A 376 -6.56 4.68 -20.69
N HIS A 377 -7.59 4.58 -21.55
CA HIS A 377 -8.62 5.62 -21.66
C HIS A 377 -9.42 5.73 -20.36
N LEU A 378 -9.76 4.61 -19.72
CA LEU A 378 -10.39 4.62 -18.39
C LEU A 378 -9.50 5.34 -17.36
N MET A 379 -8.19 5.07 -17.34
CA MET A 379 -7.26 5.73 -16.39
C MET A 379 -7.15 7.24 -16.64
N MET A 380 -7.17 7.69 -17.89
CA MET A 380 -7.19 9.13 -18.23
C MET A 380 -8.44 9.83 -17.67
N GLU A 381 -9.59 9.22 -17.82
CA GLU A 381 -10.84 9.79 -17.34
C GLU A 381 -10.88 9.82 -15.79
N LEU A 382 -10.37 8.78 -15.14
CA LEU A 382 -10.20 8.78 -13.68
C LEU A 382 -9.21 9.85 -13.21
N ASP A 383 -8.09 10.03 -13.91
CA ASP A 383 -7.13 11.10 -13.64
C ASP A 383 -7.77 12.49 -13.78
N ARG A 384 -8.54 12.72 -14.85
CA ARG A 384 -9.26 13.97 -15.08
C ARG A 384 -10.22 14.28 -13.93
N LEU A 385 -11.00 13.28 -13.48
CA LEU A 385 -12.00 13.45 -12.43
C LEU A 385 -11.38 13.53 -11.03
N SER A 386 -10.28 12.83 -10.79
CA SER A 386 -9.57 12.88 -9.51
C SER A 386 -8.80 14.18 -9.32
N ALA A 387 -8.39 14.82 -10.41
CA ALA A 387 -7.52 16.00 -10.43
C ALA A 387 -6.25 15.86 -9.54
N GLY A 388 -5.82 14.61 -9.29
CA GLY A 388 -4.71 14.28 -8.39
C GLY A 388 -5.04 14.39 -6.90
N GLU A 389 -6.33 14.49 -6.51
CA GLU A 389 -6.79 14.74 -5.14
C GLU A 389 -7.69 13.63 -4.57
N ALA A 390 -8.24 12.75 -5.42
CA ALA A 390 -9.04 11.61 -4.97
C ALA A 390 -8.17 10.50 -4.38
N ILE A 391 -8.72 9.73 -3.45
CA ILE A 391 -8.11 8.49 -2.99
C ILE A 391 -8.47 7.38 -3.99
N VAL A 392 -7.46 6.69 -4.50
CA VAL A 392 -7.63 5.52 -5.36
C VAL A 392 -7.16 4.29 -4.60
N CYS A 393 -8.12 3.43 -4.23
CA CYS A 393 -7.85 2.13 -3.67
C CYS A 393 -7.88 1.09 -4.79
N SER A 394 -6.71 0.63 -5.19
CA SER A 394 -6.57 -0.33 -6.29
C SER A 394 -6.50 -1.75 -5.79
N ASP A 395 -7.26 -2.62 -6.44
CA ASP A 395 -7.04 -4.06 -6.38
C ASP A 395 -5.79 -4.44 -7.19
N VAL A 396 -5.46 -5.72 -7.25
CA VAL A 396 -4.24 -6.24 -7.85
C VAL A 396 -4.48 -6.78 -9.25
N GLY A 397 -3.65 -6.33 -10.20
CA GLY A 397 -3.72 -6.76 -11.60
C GLY A 397 -3.21 -5.71 -12.58
N GLN A 398 -3.59 -5.86 -13.87
CA GLN A 398 -3.22 -4.91 -14.91
C GLN A 398 -3.74 -3.48 -14.61
N HIS A 399 -4.96 -3.37 -14.08
CA HIS A 399 -5.57 -2.08 -13.69
C HIS A 399 -4.73 -1.32 -12.66
N GLN A 400 -4.11 -2.03 -11.70
CA GLN A 400 -3.20 -1.44 -10.73
C GLN A 400 -1.98 -0.80 -11.42
N MET A 401 -1.40 -1.50 -12.38
CA MET A 401 -0.22 -1.00 -13.09
C MET A 401 -0.56 0.20 -13.98
N TRP A 402 -1.66 0.13 -14.75
CA TRP A 402 -2.10 1.28 -15.56
C TRP A 402 -2.47 2.48 -14.69
N ALA A 403 -3.12 2.27 -13.54
CA ALA A 403 -3.40 3.37 -12.61
C ALA A 403 -2.12 4.00 -12.07
N ALA A 404 -1.15 3.19 -11.66
CA ALA A 404 0.14 3.67 -11.18
C ALA A 404 0.96 4.43 -12.24
N GLN A 405 0.79 4.08 -13.52
CA GLN A 405 1.44 4.74 -14.64
C GLN A 405 0.78 6.07 -15.05
N LEU A 406 -0.56 6.14 -15.00
CA LEU A 406 -1.33 7.15 -15.71
C LEU A 406 -2.14 8.09 -14.80
N ILE A 407 -2.45 7.70 -13.56
CA ILE A 407 -3.15 8.57 -12.62
C ILE A 407 -2.13 9.38 -11.82
N ARG A 408 -2.37 10.70 -11.74
CA ARG A 408 -1.55 11.61 -10.95
C ARG A 408 -1.96 11.60 -9.49
N PHE A 409 -0.97 11.59 -8.60
CA PHE A 409 -1.16 11.75 -7.16
C PHE A 409 -0.33 12.95 -6.69
N ASN A 410 -0.99 14.02 -6.23
CA ASN A 410 -0.33 15.26 -5.86
C ASN A 410 0.01 15.36 -4.37
N ALA A 411 -0.42 14.37 -3.58
CA ALA A 411 -0.15 14.28 -2.16
C ALA A 411 0.05 12.83 -1.70
N PRO A 412 0.76 12.60 -0.58
CA PRO A 412 0.84 11.30 0.07
C PRO A 412 -0.54 10.76 0.48
N ARG A 413 -0.66 9.44 0.59
CA ARG A 413 -1.84 8.72 1.09
C ARG A 413 -3.09 8.78 0.19
N LEU A 414 -2.93 9.19 -1.06
CA LEU A 414 -4.00 9.15 -2.07
C LEU A 414 -3.98 7.85 -2.90
N TRP A 415 -2.89 7.13 -2.88
CA TRP A 415 -2.73 5.84 -3.54
C TRP A 415 -2.66 4.72 -2.50
N ILE A 416 -3.60 3.78 -2.57
CA ILE A 416 -3.74 2.66 -1.65
C ILE A 416 -3.82 1.37 -2.46
N ASN A 417 -2.92 0.44 -2.21
CA ASN A 417 -2.83 -0.82 -2.97
C ASN A 417 -2.07 -1.88 -2.16
N SER A 418 -2.27 -3.15 -2.48
CA SER A 418 -1.42 -4.26 -2.04
C SER A 418 -0.21 -4.36 -2.96
N GLY A 419 0.93 -3.81 -2.56
CA GLY A 419 2.11 -3.69 -3.42
C GLY A 419 3.13 -4.82 -3.23
N GLY A 420 3.32 -5.29 -2.02
CA GLY A 420 4.31 -6.31 -1.67
C GLY A 420 3.80 -7.74 -1.78
N LEU A 421 2.60 -8.01 -1.25
CA LEU A 421 1.97 -9.33 -1.34
C LEU A 421 1.21 -9.50 -2.66
N GLY A 422 0.51 -8.46 -3.11
CA GLY A 422 -0.30 -8.52 -4.31
C GLY A 422 -1.60 -9.30 -4.09
N ALA A 423 -2.29 -9.05 -2.99
CA ALA A 423 -3.52 -9.74 -2.62
C ALA A 423 -4.70 -9.24 -3.45
N MET A 424 -5.26 -10.11 -4.30
CA MET A 424 -6.53 -9.84 -4.99
C MET A 424 -7.68 -9.80 -3.98
N GLY A 425 -8.67 -8.94 -4.23
CA GLY A 425 -9.78 -8.70 -3.29
C GLY A 425 -9.51 -7.55 -2.31
N PHE A 426 -8.31 -6.97 -2.31
CA PHE A 426 -7.89 -5.87 -1.43
C PHE A 426 -8.62 -4.55 -1.71
N GLY A 427 -8.89 -4.24 -2.99
CA GLY A 427 -9.30 -2.90 -3.43
C GLY A 427 -10.58 -2.39 -2.79
N LEU A 428 -11.65 -3.19 -2.77
CA LEU A 428 -12.95 -2.78 -2.24
C LEU A 428 -12.95 -2.61 -0.71
N PRO A 429 -12.48 -3.58 0.10
CA PRO A 429 -12.44 -3.39 1.56
C PRO A 429 -11.47 -2.30 2.00
N SER A 430 -10.33 -2.12 1.33
CA SER A 430 -9.42 -0.99 1.63
C SER A 430 -10.07 0.36 1.36
N ALA A 431 -10.94 0.47 0.33
CA ALA A 431 -11.73 1.67 0.07
C ALA A 431 -12.74 1.96 1.19
N ILE A 432 -13.32 0.92 1.81
CA ILE A 432 -14.17 1.08 3.00
C ILE A 432 -13.35 1.74 4.11
N GLY A 433 -12.19 1.20 4.44
CA GLY A 433 -11.29 1.77 5.45
C GLY A 433 -10.88 3.21 5.14
N ALA A 434 -10.50 3.48 3.89
CA ALA A 434 -10.12 4.81 3.43
C ALA A 434 -11.27 5.82 3.54
N GLN A 435 -12.51 5.42 3.23
CA GLN A 435 -13.67 6.31 3.31
C GLN A 435 -14.05 6.62 4.77
N PHE A 436 -13.89 5.65 5.70
CA PHE A 436 -14.02 5.94 7.14
C PHE A 436 -12.94 6.89 7.63
N ALA A 437 -11.71 6.74 7.13
CA ALA A 437 -10.57 7.59 7.46
C ALA A 437 -10.73 9.02 6.93
N ARG A 438 -11.28 9.16 5.73
CA ARG A 438 -11.36 10.41 4.98
C ARG A 438 -12.77 10.58 4.38
N PRO A 439 -13.77 10.91 5.22
CA PRO A 439 -15.16 11.10 4.79
C PRO A 439 -15.31 12.33 3.85
N ASP A 440 -14.33 13.22 3.86
CA ASP A 440 -14.24 14.45 3.05
C ASP A 440 -13.74 14.21 1.61
N LYS A 441 -13.16 13.04 1.32
CA LYS A 441 -12.53 12.76 0.03
C LYS A 441 -13.40 11.89 -0.87
N LEU A 442 -13.27 12.12 -2.17
CA LEU A 442 -13.73 11.19 -3.19
C LEU A 442 -12.84 9.94 -3.13
N VAL A 443 -13.46 8.77 -3.00
CA VAL A 443 -12.77 7.48 -2.95
C VAL A 443 -13.21 6.62 -4.13
N PHE A 444 -12.26 6.21 -4.95
CA PHE A 444 -12.43 5.21 -5.99
C PHE A 444 -11.94 3.84 -5.47
N ALA A 445 -12.79 2.82 -5.55
CA ALA A 445 -12.36 1.42 -5.50
C ALA A 445 -12.15 0.97 -6.94
N LEU A 446 -10.91 0.96 -7.42
CA LEU A 446 -10.54 0.50 -8.75
C LEU A 446 -10.21 -0.99 -8.69
N VAL A 447 -11.07 -1.82 -9.24
CA VAL A 447 -11.00 -3.27 -9.10
C VAL A 447 -11.07 -3.96 -10.46
N GLY A 448 -10.40 -5.11 -10.60
CA GLY A 448 -10.61 -6.01 -11.74
C GLY A 448 -11.85 -6.88 -11.49
N ASP A 449 -12.40 -7.43 -12.57
CA ASP A 449 -13.55 -8.34 -12.52
C ASP A 449 -13.31 -9.59 -11.65
N GLY A 450 -12.09 -10.12 -11.64
CA GLY A 450 -11.70 -11.22 -10.76
C GLY A 450 -11.63 -10.82 -9.29
N GLY A 451 -10.89 -9.75 -8.97
CA GLY A 451 -10.71 -9.27 -7.60
C GLY A 451 -12.01 -8.76 -6.97
N PHE A 452 -12.86 -8.09 -7.73
CA PHE A 452 -14.17 -7.65 -7.26
C PHE A 452 -15.03 -8.81 -6.75
N GLN A 453 -15.03 -9.94 -7.47
CA GLN A 453 -15.82 -11.11 -7.07
C GLN A 453 -15.38 -11.72 -5.74
N MET A 454 -14.14 -11.51 -5.30
CA MET A 454 -13.64 -11.99 -4.00
C MET A 454 -14.21 -11.19 -2.83
N SER A 455 -14.65 -9.95 -3.05
CA SER A 455 -15.08 -9.03 -1.97
C SER A 455 -16.50 -8.46 -2.15
N ILE A 456 -17.28 -8.98 -3.10
CA ILE A 456 -18.70 -8.59 -3.32
C ILE A 456 -19.55 -8.50 -2.03
N PRO A 457 -19.43 -9.41 -1.04
CA PRO A 457 -20.21 -9.30 0.19
C PRO A 457 -20.06 -7.97 0.92
N GLU A 458 -18.94 -7.26 0.74
CA GLU A 458 -18.71 -5.96 1.37
C GLU A 458 -19.55 -4.82 0.79
N LEU A 459 -20.27 -5.04 -0.30
CA LEU A 459 -21.31 -4.12 -0.78
C LEU A 459 -22.36 -3.88 0.30
N SER A 460 -22.67 -4.92 1.10
CA SER A 460 -23.55 -4.80 2.26
C SER A 460 -22.97 -3.84 3.33
N THR A 461 -21.67 -3.89 3.59
CA THR A 461 -20.99 -2.98 4.52
C THR A 461 -21.05 -1.54 4.02
N ILE A 462 -20.80 -1.32 2.73
CA ILE A 462 -20.87 0.01 2.08
C ILE A 462 -22.27 0.61 2.26
N VAL A 463 -23.30 -0.15 1.94
CA VAL A 463 -24.71 0.32 2.03
C VAL A 463 -25.11 0.56 3.47
N SER A 464 -24.79 -0.36 4.39
CA SER A 464 -25.12 -0.25 5.82
C SER A 464 -24.59 1.04 6.46
N HIS A 465 -23.48 1.56 5.94
CA HIS A 465 -22.85 2.78 6.45
C HIS A 465 -23.01 4.00 5.53
N GLY A 466 -23.71 3.87 4.40
CA GLY A 466 -23.95 4.95 3.45
C GLY A 466 -22.64 5.53 2.86
N LEU A 467 -21.63 4.69 2.61
CA LEU A 467 -20.33 5.14 2.13
C LEU A 467 -20.39 5.52 0.64
N PRO A 468 -20.02 6.74 0.23
CA PRO A 468 -20.16 7.22 -1.14
C PRO A 468 -19.03 6.73 -2.07
N ILE A 469 -18.58 5.50 -1.89
CA ILE A 469 -17.47 4.90 -2.65
C ILE A 469 -17.90 4.69 -4.11
N LYS A 470 -17.03 5.07 -5.05
CA LYS A 470 -17.22 4.83 -6.48
C LYS A 470 -16.47 3.56 -6.88
N ILE A 471 -17.20 2.49 -7.07
CA ILE A 471 -16.65 1.17 -7.40
C ILE A 471 -16.54 1.09 -8.90
N ILE A 472 -15.31 1.12 -9.41
CA ILE A 472 -14.99 1.09 -10.84
C ILE A 472 -14.40 -0.28 -11.17
N VAL A 473 -15.19 -1.12 -11.80
CA VAL A 473 -14.75 -2.44 -12.24
C VAL A 473 -14.18 -2.34 -13.65
N MET A 474 -12.87 -2.56 -13.78
CA MET A 474 -12.24 -2.74 -15.08
C MET A 474 -12.39 -4.19 -15.51
N ASN A 475 -13.39 -4.45 -16.33
CA ASN A 475 -13.81 -5.77 -16.76
C ASN A 475 -13.24 -6.09 -18.14
N ASN A 476 -12.21 -6.92 -18.19
CA ASN A 476 -11.64 -7.45 -19.43
C ASN A 476 -12.00 -8.92 -19.68
N GLY A 477 -12.77 -9.56 -18.80
CA GLY A 477 -13.14 -10.97 -18.90
C GLY A 477 -12.00 -11.94 -18.63
N TYR A 478 -10.89 -11.47 -18.00
CA TYR A 478 -9.70 -12.29 -17.76
C TYR A 478 -9.04 -11.97 -16.41
N LEU A 479 -8.33 -12.94 -15.88
CA LEU A 479 -7.24 -12.69 -14.94
C LEU A 479 -6.08 -12.04 -15.71
N GLY A 480 -6.21 -10.74 -16.00
CA GLY A 480 -5.49 -10.06 -17.06
C GLY A 480 -3.96 -10.11 -16.94
N MET A 481 -3.39 -9.98 -15.73
CA MET A 481 -1.94 -10.07 -15.54
C MET A 481 -1.44 -11.51 -15.79
N VAL A 482 -2.19 -12.54 -15.34
CA VAL A 482 -1.85 -13.95 -15.60
C VAL A 482 -1.93 -14.25 -17.10
N ARG A 483 -3.01 -13.78 -17.77
CA ARG A 483 -3.15 -13.88 -19.22
C ARG A 483 -1.95 -13.26 -19.94
N GLN A 484 -1.55 -12.03 -19.59
CA GLN A 484 -0.40 -11.35 -20.19
C GLN A 484 0.89 -12.18 -20.07
N TRP A 485 1.13 -12.80 -18.91
CA TRP A 485 2.29 -13.67 -18.73
C TRP A 485 2.20 -14.95 -19.57
N GLN A 486 1.03 -15.57 -19.67
CA GLN A 486 0.82 -16.74 -20.51
C GLN A 486 1.01 -16.41 -22.00
N GLU A 487 0.55 -15.24 -22.44
CA GLU A 487 0.78 -14.74 -23.78
C GLU A 487 2.26 -14.55 -24.08
N LEU A 488 2.96 -13.79 -23.24
CA LEU A 488 4.33 -13.36 -23.52
C LEU A 488 5.38 -14.46 -23.27
N PHE A 489 5.16 -15.35 -22.29
CA PHE A 489 6.20 -16.27 -21.81
C PHE A 489 5.85 -17.76 -21.91
N TYR A 490 4.59 -18.09 -22.24
CA TYR A 490 4.13 -19.47 -22.30
C TYR A 490 3.50 -19.82 -23.68
N ASN A 491 4.02 -19.21 -24.76
CA ASN A 491 3.59 -19.45 -26.14
C ASN A 491 2.09 -19.28 -26.36
N ASN A 492 1.49 -18.26 -25.72
CA ASN A 492 0.05 -17.97 -25.80
C ASN A 492 -0.84 -19.15 -25.37
N ARG A 493 -0.35 -20.02 -24.49
CA ARG A 493 -1.12 -21.16 -23.95
C ARG A 493 -1.97 -20.71 -22.77
N MET A 494 -3.13 -20.15 -23.07
CA MET A 494 -4.09 -19.67 -22.07
C MET A 494 -4.69 -20.86 -21.30
N SER A 495 -4.65 -20.79 -19.97
CA SER A 495 -5.21 -21.82 -19.11
C SER A 495 -5.78 -21.21 -17.83
N SER A 496 -7.07 -21.44 -17.59
CA SER A 496 -7.79 -21.04 -16.37
C SER A 496 -7.69 -19.54 -16.05
N VAL A 497 -7.70 -18.70 -17.07
CA VAL A 497 -7.60 -17.22 -16.94
C VAL A 497 -8.83 -16.48 -17.47
N GLU A 498 -9.70 -17.15 -18.23
CA GLU A 498 -10.94 -16.59 -18.71
C GLU A 498 -11.98 -16.54 -17.58
N LEU A 499 -12.64 -15.40 -17.47
CA LEU A 499 -13.75 -15.15 -16.55
C LEU A 499 -15.03 -14.94 -17.40
N ASP A 500 -15.62 -16.03 -17.81
CA ASP A 500 -16.78 -16.08 -18.71
C ASP A 500 -18.10 -15.62 -18.06
N CYS A 501 -18.11 -15.45 -16.74
CA CYS A 501 -19.26 -15.03 -15.99
C CYS A 501 -18.92 -13.86 -15.05
N PHE A 502 -19.47 -12.70 -15.33
CA PHE A 502 -19.49 -11.56 -14.41
C PHE A 502 -20.95 -11.18 -14.11
N PRO A 503 -21.31 -10.88 -12.84
CA PRO A 503 -22.67 -10.54 -12.49
C PRO A 503 -23.13 -9.25 -13.21
N ASP A 504 -24.41 -9.19 -13.58
CA ASP A 504 -25.04 -7.98 -14.08
C ASP A 504 -24.93 -6.86 -13.03
N ALA A 505 -24.17 -5.82 -13.34
CA ALA A 505 -23.83 -4.77 -12.35
C ALA A 505 -25.07 -3.99 -11.88
N GLU A 506 -26.05 -3.76 -12.77
CA GLU A 506 -27.28 -3.05 -12.44
C GLU A 506 -28.15 -3.86 -11.49
N LYS A 507 -28.31 -5.15 -11.78
CA LYS A 507 -29.06 -6.07 -10.90
C LYS A 507 -28.36 -6.29 -9.57
N LEU A 508 -27.03 -6.44 -9.61
CA LEU A 508 -26.25 -6.61 -8.38
C LEU A 508 -26.35 -5.37 -7.48
N ALA A 509 -26.09 -4.19 -8.01
CA ALA A 509 -26.22 -2.94 -7.25
C ALA A 509 -27.65 -2.73 -6.76
N GLY A 510 -28.66 -2.98 -7.62
CA GLY A 510 -30.07 -2.90 -7.28
C GLY A 510 -30.48 -3.87 -6.17
N ALA A 511 -29.91 -5.07 -6.11
CA ALA A 511 -30.15 -6.03 -5.03
C ALA A 511 -29.64 -5.53 -3.67
N TYR A 512 -28.59 -4.71 -3.67
CA TYR A 512 -28.08 -4.02 -2.46
C TYR A 512 -28.69 -2.63 -2.23
N GLY A 513 -29.57 -2.14 -3.13
CA GLY A 513 -30.31 -0.90 -2.96
C GLY A 513 -29.55 0.37 -3.38
N PHE A 514 -28.59 0.29 -4.27
CA PHE A 514 -27.86 1.42 -4.84
C PHE A 514 -27.76 1.34 -6.37
N LYS A 515 -27.15 2.35 -7.02
CA LYS A 515 -27.09 2.43 -8.48
C LYS A 515 -25.88 1.68 -9.03
N GLY A 516 -26.11 0.99 -10.15
CA GLY A 516 -25.06 0.39 -10.96
C GLY A 516 -25.31 0.59 -12.45
N ARG A 517 -24.24 0.50 -13.24
CA ARG A 517 -24.32 0.60 -14.68
C ARG A 517 -23.20 -0.21 -15.33
N THR A 518 -23.48 -0.80 -16.49
CA THR A 518 -22.47 -1.40 -17.37
C THR A 518 -22.34 -0.55 -18.62
N ILE A 519 -21.10 -0.28 -19.05
CA ILE A 519 -20.77 0.40 -20.30
C ILE A 519 -19.75 -0.41 -21.10
N ASP A 520 -19.84 -0.33 -22.43
CA ASP A 520 -18.92 -1.00 -23.35
C ASP A 520 -18.49 -0.13 -24.55
N LYS A 521 -18.96 1.12 -24.62
CA LYS A 521 -18.65 2.03 -25.72
C LYS A 521 -17.82 3.24 -25.24
N PRO A 522 -16.78 3.64 -26.01
CA PRO A 522 -15.90 4.76 -25.63
C PRO A 522 -16.64 6.07 -25.33
N TRP A 523 -17.68 6.39 -26.06
CA TRP A 523 -18.45 7.63 -25.87
C TRP A 523 -19.34 7.65 -24.61
N GLU A 524 -19.55 6.48 -23.97
CA GLU A 524 -20.28 6.38 -22.71
C GLU A 524 -19.38 6.63 -21.51
N LEU A 525 -18.06 6.49 -21.66
CA LEU A 525 -17.10 6.43 -20.54
C LEU A 525 -17.13 7.70 -19.71
N SER A 526 -16.87 8.85 -20.32
CA SER A 526 -16.84 10.13 -19.59
C SER A 526 -18.19 10.47 -18.93
N PRO A 527 -19.34 10.40 -19.65
CA PRO A 527 -20.64 10.64 -19.03
C PRO A 527 -20.98 9.70 -17.87
N ALA A 528 -20.65 8.41 -17.97
CA ALA A 528 -20.94 7.44 -16.92
C ALA A 528 -20.08 7.64 -15.67
N LEU A 529 -18.81 7.98 -15.84
CA LEU A 529 -17.92 8.32 -14.71
C LEU A 529 -18.36 9.62 -14.02
N GLU A 530 -18.76 10.63 -14.78
CA GLU A 530 -19.30 11.87 -14.22
C GLU A 530 -20.62 11.63 -13.48
N GLU A 531 -21.49 10.76 -13.98
CA GLU A 531 -22.69 10.33 -13.28
C GLU A 531 -22.34 9.64 -11.95
N ALA A 532 -21.40 8.70 -11.99
CA ALA A 532 -20.92 8.00 -10.78
C ALA A 532 -20.38 8.95 -9.73
N VAL A 533 -19.58 9.94 -10.12
CA VAL A 533 -19.00 10.94 -9.20
C VAL A 533 -20.07 11.87 -8.61
N ARG A 534 -21.08 12.25 -9.40
CA ARG A 534 -22.19 13.10 -8.93
C ARG A 534 -23.18 12.40 -8.03
N GLU A 535 -23.26 11.07 -8.07
CA GLU A 535 -24.14 10.31 -7.19
C GLU A 535 -23.70 10.50 -5.73
N PRO A 536 -24.58 10.93 -4.81
CA PRO A 536 -24.20 11.15 -3.41
C PRO A 536 -23.95 9.85 -2.62
N GLY A 537 -24.47 8.72 -3.10
CA GLY A 537 -24.28 7.39 -2.51
C GLY A 537 -23.19 6.56 -3.19
N PRO A 538 -23.08 5.28 -2.86
CA PRO A 538 -22.24 4.34 -3.59
C PRO A 538 -22.70 4.20 -5.04
N TYR A 539 -21.75 3.87 -5.93
CA TYR A 539 -22.04 3.62 -7.33
C TYR A 539 -21.16 2.48 -7.87
N LEU A 540 -21.76 1.53 -8.58
CA LEU A 540 -21.05 0.44 -9.23
C LEU A 540 -21.01 0.67 -10.74
N LEU A 541 -19.84 1.00 -11.28
CA LEU A 541 -19.64 1.14 -12.72
C LEU A 541 -18.81 -0.04 -13.25
N ASN A 542 -19.44 -0.92 -14.02
CA ASN A 542 -18.76 -1.99 -14.73
C ASN A 542 -18.35 -1.48 -16.11
N VAL A 543 -17.05 -1.31 -16.34
CA VAL A 543 -16.47 -0.82 -17.60
C VAL A 543 -15.88 -2.00 -18.35
N LYS A 544 -16.54 -2.44 -19.43
CA LYS A 544 -16.00 -3.46 -20.32
C LYS A 544 -14.90 -2.85 -21.16
N VAL A 545 -13.68 -3.33 -20.95
CA VAL A 545 -12.49 -2.85 -21.66
C VAL A 545 -11.96 -3.90 -22.63
N SER A 546 -11.10 -3.48 -23.55
CA SER A 546 -10.40 -4.38 -24.48
C SER A 546 -9.72 -5.53 -23.71
N PRO A 547 -10.01 -6.80 -24.05
CA PRO A 547 -9.53 -7.95 -23.28
C PRO A 547 -8.05 -8.27 -23.52
N TYR A 548 -7.47 -7.82 -24.64
CA TYR A 548 -6.14 -8.24 -25.08
C TYR A 548 -5.04 -7.18 -24.86
N GLU A 549 -5.38 -6.08 -24.19
CA GLU A 549 -4.38 -5.08 -23.84
C GLU A 549 -3.38 -5.64 -22.81
N ASN A 550 -2.10 -5.33 -23.03
CA ASN A 550 -1.01 -5.66 -22.11
C ASN A 550 -0.42 -4.38 -21.53
N VAL A 551 0.11 -4.50 -20.31
CA VAL A 551 0.80 -3.39 -19.64
C VAL A 551 2.21 -3.29 -20.17
N TYR A 552 2.53 -2.15 -20.77
CA TYR A 552 3.88 -1.80 -21.22
C TYR A 552 4.30 -0.45 -20.59
N PRO A 553 5.60 -0.19 -20.41
CA PRO A 553 6.72 -1.12 -20.53
C PRO A 553 6.60 -2.34 -19.61
N MET A 554 7.31 -3.42 -19.96
CA MET A 554 7.42 -4.59 -19.10
C MET A 554 8.84 -5.14 -19.12
N VAL A 555 9.46 -5.30 -17.95
CA VAL A 555 10.73 -6.00 -17.80
C VAL A 555 10.45 -7.50 -17.61
N PRO A 556 10.96 -8.39 -18.47
CA PRO A 556 10.81 -9.82 -18.28
C PRO A 556 11.39 -10.30 -16.95
N ALA A 557 10.83 -11.37 -16.38
CA ALA A 557 11.36 -11.95 -15.16
C ALA A 557 12.84 -12.32 -15.30
N GLY A 558 13.69 -11.84 -14.36
CA GLY A 558 15.15 -12.03 -14.40
C GLY A 558 15.88 -11.11 -15.38
N GLY A 559 15.20 -10.27 -16.14
CA GLY A 559 15.77 -9.24 -16.99
C GLY A 559 16.35 -8.06 -16.19
N ALA A 560 17.27 -7.30 -16.81
CA ALA A 560 17.68 -6.01 -16.24
C ALA A 560 16.60 -4.95 -16.50
N ILE A 561 16.51 -3.94 -15.63
CA ILE A 561 15.44 -2.93 -15.74
C ILE A 561 15.49 -2.10 -17.03
N ASN A 562 16.63 -2.05 -17.71
CA ASN A 562 16.79 -1.43 -19.02
C ASN A 562 16.50 -2.38 -20.20
N GLU A 563 16.25 -3.68 -19.95
CA GLU A 563 15.84 -4.67 -20.95
C GLU A 563 14.30 -4.73 -21.06
N MET A 564 13.67 -3.60 -21.31
CA MET A 564 12.22 -3.46 -21.34
C MET A 564 11.62 -3.88 -22.68
N VAL A 565 10.50 -4.61 -22.63
CA VAL A 565 9.58 -4.76 -23.77
C VAL A 565 8.68 -3.52 -23.77
N LEU A 566 8.76 -2.72 -24.82
CA LEU A 566 8.09 -1.41 -24.92
C LEU A 566 6.73 -1.45 -25.65
N ALA A 567 6.53 -2.47 -26.48
CA ALA A 567 5.34 -2.67 -27.27
C ALA A 567 5.12 -4.17 -27.51
N PRO A 568 3.92 -4.59 -27.97
CA PRO A 568 3.68 -5.97 -28.36
C PRO A 568 4.75 -6.48 -29.33
N PRO A 569 5.25 -7.72 -29.17
CA PRO A 569 6.15 -8.30 -30.16
C PRO A 569 5.46 -8.30 -31.53
N GLN A 570 6.17 -7.85 -32.56
CA GLN A 570 5.63 -7.93 -33.92
C GLN A 570 5.36 -9.41 -34.24
N PRO A 571 4.23 -9.74 -34.89
CA PRO A 571 3.98 -11.11 -35.32
C PRO A 571 5.15 -11.57 -36.18
N VAL A 572 5.82 -12.63 -35.76
CA VAL A 572 6.80 -13.29 -36.62
C VAL A 572 6.04 -13.73 -37.85
N ALA A 573 6.38 -13.17 -39.01
CA ALA A 573 5.82 -13.65 -40.28
C ALA A 573 6.13 -15.15 -40.36
N VAL A 574 5.10 -15.99 -40.29
CA VAL A 574 5.27 -17.43 -40.52
C VAL A 574 5.63 -17.51 -42.00
N PRO A 575 6.79 -18.08 -42.38
CA PRO A 575 7.06 -18.34 -43.78
C PRO A 575 5.95 -19.26 -44.31
N GLU A 576 5.35 -18.88 -45.45
CA GLU A 576 4.35 -19.68 -46.19
C GLU A 576 4.86 -21.09 -46.51
#